data_dad5fa4e1b9eb58dad15e299b6270567
#
_entry.id   dad5fa4e1b9eb58dad15e299b6270567
#
_cell.length_a   1.000
_cell.length_b   1.000
_cell.length_c   1.000
_cell.angle_alpha   90.00
_cell.angle_beta   90.00
_cell.angle_gamma   90.00
#
_symmetry.space_group_name_H-M   'P 1'
#
loop_
_entity.id
_entity.type
_entity.pdbx_description
1 polymer ?
#
loop_
_entity_poly.entity_id
_entity_poly.type
_entity_poly.pdbx_seq_one_letter_code
_entity_poly.pdbx_strand_id
1 'polypeptide(L)'
;MPKVRQFHATLTALALSGLVLSACGPEKPLAVAPSKPPEIALAPRIIDQAGAYRNFIDRASSISPTFSDGEAVSKAVEAGSAIESGQIMQGVIAYGAIVALEDSAFVAGVRAQAVGEAQRAQLAESLAANPYNVLAIRGSGEAASRVALVLSEDGQQLYDAGKAVKQSAYDVQKQAWSKVEVANRTGRLANAKSLSAIFFDSSLSEADLRAHAAGRRPAGGPVEAPYSQSVVRSVAVAAMAVLGQAGSLRNENISAVMQDPNIASCARMTKLNTNQCLAVSKPYYEDIFCLGQHIMMDSGRCVIKASGQKEPYEPRFIPTVRPNKPAAPAAPARKPAAKKK
;
A
#
# COMPACT_ATOMS: atom_id res chain seq x y z
N MET A 1 45.99 36.58 -70.57
CA MET A 1 45.61 36.82 -72.00
C MET A 1 44.14 36.52 -72.15
N PRO A 2 43.46 37.29 -72.92
CA PRO A 2 42.21 37.92 -72.60
C PRO A 2 40.99 37.40 -73.41
N LYS A 3 39.80 37.77 -73.04
CA LYS A 3 38.87 38.45 -74.01
C LYS A 3 37.57 38.91 -73.31
N VAL A 4 37.51 40.19 -73.36
CA VAL A 4 36.36 41.07 -73.22
C VAL A 4 35.40 40.90 -74.38
N ARG A 5 34.09 41.11 -74.15
CA ARG A 5 33.06 41.80 -74.98
C ARG A 5 31.77 41.79 -74.21
N GLN A 6 31.32 42.90 -73.68
CA GLN A 6 30.71 44.15 -74.16
C GLN A 6 29.36 43.95 -74.86
N PHE A 7 28.41 44.73 -74.24
CA PHE A 7 27.21 45.46 -74.78
C PHE A 7 25.98 44.60 -75.14
N HIS A 8 24.81 44.86 -74.58
CA HIS A 8 23.97 46.02 -74.99
C HIS A 8 22.87 46.32 -73.98
N ALA A 9 22.63 47.60 -73.79
CA ALA A 9 21.52 48.19 -73.04
C ALA A 9 20.23 48.18 -73.89
N THR A 10 19.11 47.99 -73.30
CA THR A 10 17.84 48.58 -73.80
C THR A 10 16.93 48.97 -72.63
N LEU A 11 16.46 50.14 -72.72
CA LEU A 11 15.60 50.93 -71.79
C LEU A 11 14.16 50.42 -71.75
N THR A 12 13.48 50.81 -70.65
CA THR A 12 12.09 51.24 -70.47
C THR A 12 10.98 50.24 -70.36
N ALA A 13 10.40 50.15 -69.15
CA ALA A 13 8.93 50.44 -68.99
C ALA A 13 8.59 50.67 -67.51
N LEU A 14 8.08 51.83 -67.19
CA LEU A 14 7.39 52.14 -65.93
C LEU A 14 6.12 51.28 -65.84
N ALA A 15 5.96 50.60 -64.75
CA ALA A 15 4.67 50.02 -64.32
C ALA A 15 4.41 50.39 -62.88
N LEU A 16 3.34 51.14 -62.67
CA LEU A 16 2.81 51.47 -61.33
C LEU A 16 2.57 50.24 -60.48
N SER A 17 3.25 50.14 -59.38
CA SER A 17 2.96 49.11 -58.38
C SER A 17 2.01 49.65 -57.35
N GLY A 18 0.79 49.15 -57.39
CA GLY A 18 -0.22 49.39 -56.35
C GLY A 18 0.25 48.80 -55.03
N LEU A 19 0.30 49.60 -53.97
CA LEU A 19 0.47 49.18 -52.59
C LEU A 19 -0.78 48.35 -52.20
N VAL A 20 -0.62 47.02 -52.07
CA VAL A 20 -1.59 46.19 -51.36
C VAL A 20 -1.20 46.28 -49.87
N LEU A 21 -1.89 47.10 -49.13
CA LEU A 21 -1.89 47.07 -47.67
C LEU A 21 -2.58 45.76 -47.23
N SER A 22 -1.77 44.72 -46.94
CA SER A 22 -2.23 43.53 -46.21
C SER A 22 -2.61 43.96 -44.81
N ALA A 23 -3.91 44.09 -44.55
CA ALA A 23 -4.43 44.23 -43.20
C ALA A 23 -4.14 42.96 -42.43
N CYS A 24 -3.14 42.96 -41.52
CA CYS A 24 -3.00 41.99 -40.43
C CYS A 24 -4.19 42.19 -39.48
N GLY A 25 -5.31 41.53 -39.77
CA GLY A 25 -6.35 41.33 -38.79
C GLY A 25 -5.81 40.44 -37.67
N PRO A 26 -6.23 40.65 -36.41
CA PRO A 26 -5.83 39.74 -35.35
C PRO A 26 -6.31 38.32 -35.70
N GLU A 27 -5.35 37.42 -35.84
CA GLU A 27 -5.64 36.00 -36.05
C GLU A 27 -6.44 35.52 -34.84
N LYS A 28 -7.70 35.18 -35.06
CA LYS A 28 -8.53 34.57 -34.00
C LYS A 28 -7.80 33.32 -33.53
N PRO A 29 -7.58 33.16 -32.21
CA PRO A 29 -7.03 31.92 -31.70
C PRO A 29 -7.88 30.76 -32.22
N LEU A 30 -7.27 29.83 -32.95
CA LEU A 30 -7.92 28.59 -33.34
C LEU A 30 -8.44 27.96 -32.05
N ALA A 31 -9.74 27.91 -31.88
CA ALA A 31 -10.37 27.19 -30.80
C ALA A 31 -9.95 25.72 -30.94
N VAL A 32 -8.99 25.29 -30.12
CA VAL A 32 -8.59 23.88 -30.04
C VAL A 32 -9.84 23.12 -29.63
N ALA A 33 -10.36 22.29 -30.52
CA ALA A 33 -11.49 21.44 -30.20
C ALA A 33 -11.18 20.64 -28.95
N PRO A 34 -12.09 20.55 -27.97
CA PRO A 34 -11.82 19.82 -26.74
C PRO A 34 -11.47 18.38 -27.11
N SER A 35 -10.24 17.96 -26.78
CA SER A 35 -9.80 16.58 -26.99
C SER A 35 -10.64 15.65 -26.13
N LYS A 36 -11.07 14.52 -26.69
CA LYS A 36 -11.78 13.49 -25.91
C LYS A 36 -10.97 13.16 -24.64
N PRO A 37 -11.62 13.13 -23.45
CA PRO A 37 -10.91 12.74 -22.24
C PRO A 37 -10.23 11.39 -22.41
N PRO A 38 -9.01 11.20 -21.90
CA PRO A 38 -8.34 9.91 -21.95
C PRO A 38 -9.14 8.84 -21.21
N GLU A 39 -8.99 7.61 -21.62
CA GLU A 39 -9.50 6.46 -20.88
C GLU A 39 -8.76 6.36 -19.54
N ILE A 40 -9.49 6.05 -18.47
CA ILE A 40 -8.90 5.82 -17.17
C ILE A 40 -8.26 4.43 -17.20
N ALA A 41 -6.94 4.37 -17.10
CA ALA A 41 -6.19 3.12 -17.12
C ALA A 41 -5.09 3.12 -16.05
N LEU A 42 -4.96 2.01 -15.37
CA LEU A 42 -3.88 1.71 -14.43
C LEU A 42 -2.90 0.73 -15.08
N ALA A 43 -1.61 0.92 -14.82
CA ALA A 43 -0.60 -0.03 -15.29
C ALA A 43 -0.85 -1.42 -14.69
N PRO A 44 -0.62 -2.52 -15.43
CA PRO A 44 -0.86 -3.90 -14.95
C PRO A 44 -0.23 -4.15 -13.58
N ARG A 45 0.99 -3.68 -13.34
CA ARG A 45 1.66 -3.84 -12.05
C ARG A 45 0.94 -3.12 -10.90
N ILE A 46 0.27 -2.01 -11.13
CA ILE A 46 -0.55 -1.34 -10.08
C ILE A 46 -1.75 -2.22 -9.74
N ILE A 47 -2.36 -2.82 -10.76
CA ILE A 47 -3.47 -3.76 -10.60
C ILE A 47 -3.01 -5.00 -9.83
N ASP A 48 -1.86 -5.58 -10.20
CA ASP A 48 -1.27 -6.73 -9.49
C ASP A 48 -0.98 -6.43 -8.03
N GLN A 49 -0.45 -5.24 -7.72
CA GLN A 49 -0.18 -4.83 -6.36
C GLN A 49 -1.47 -4.64 -5.55
N ALA A 50 -2.49 -4.03 -6.13
CA ALA A 50 -3.80 -3.88 -5.50
C ALA A 50 -4.46 -5.24 -5.25
N GLY A 51 -4.37 -6.15 -6.22
CA GLY A 51 -4.88 -7.51 -6.12
C GLY A 51 -4.14 -8.34 -5.08
N ALA A 52 -2.81 -8.25 -5.03
CA ALA A 52 -2.01 -8.94 -4.01
C ALA A 52 -2.35 -8.47 -2.59
N TYR A 53 -2.52 -7.15 -2.42
CA TYR A 53 -2.98 -6.58 -1.15
C TYR A 53 -4.37 -7.10 -0.78
N ARG A 54 -5.33 -7.08 -1.70
CA ARG A 54 -6.70 -7.55 -1.44
C ARG A 54 -6.71 -9.04 -1.07
N ASN A 55 -6.03 -9.87 -1.86
CA ASN A 55 -5.87 -11.30 -1.58
C ASN A 55 -5.24 -11.57 -0.21
N PHE A 56 -4.27 -10.77 0.21
CA PHE A 56 -3.67 -10.91 1.53
C PHE A 56 -4.67 -10.58 2.64
N ILE A 57 -5.35 -9.43 2.55
CA ILE A 57 -6.35 -9.02 3.55
C ILE A 57 -7.44 -10.10 3.68
N ASP A 58 -8.00 -10.56 2.58
CA ASP A 58 -9.08 -11.55 2.58
C ASP A 58 -8.62 -12.89 3.15
N ARG A 59 -7.46 -13.40 2.70
CA ARG A 59 -6.92 -14.67 3.16
C ARG A 59 -6.51 -14.63 4.63
N ALA A 60 -5.78 -13.60 5.05
CA ALA A 60 -5.31 -13.51 6.42
C ALA A 60 -6.46 -13.25 7.40
N SER A 61 -7.44 -12.42 7.04
CA SER A 61 -8.61 -12.17 7.89
C SER A 61 -9.56 -13.37 7.99
N SER A 62 -9.51 -14.30 7.02
CA SER A 62 -10.31 -15.52 7.04
C SER A 62 -9.68 -16.68 7.84
N ILE A 63 -8.47 -16.51 8.37
CA ILE A 63 -7.84 -17.52 9.22
C ILE A 63 -8.72 -17.75 10.46
N SER A 64 -9.18 -19.00 10.62
CA SER A 64 -9.98 -19.39 11.77
C SER A 64 -9.17 -19.31 13.07
N PRO A 65 -9.72 -18.78 14.15
CA PRO A 65 -9.09 -18.85 15.47
C PRO A 65 -9.23 -20.22 16.12
N THR A 66 -9.88 -21.19 15.47
CA THR A 66 -10.05 -22.55 15.99
C THR A 66 -9.05 -23.49 15.36
N PHE A 67 -8.18 -24.08 16.18
CA PHE A 67 -7.16 -25.04 15.75
C PHE A 67 -7.42 -26.40 16.39
N SER A 68 -7.41 -27.47 15.57
CA SER A 68 -7.60 -28.85 16.00
C SER A 68 -6.29 -29.57 16.33
N ASP A 69 -5.21 -29.19 15.66
CA ASP A 69 -3.92 -29.88 15.67
C ASP A 69 -2.79 -28.98 15.12
N GLY A 70 -1.56 -29.49 15.14
CA GLY A 70 -0.37 -28.78 14.66
C GLY A 70 -0.33 -28.59 13.16
N GLU A 71 -0.97 -29.42 12.35
CA GLU A 71 -1.02 -29.25 10.90
C GLU A 71 -1.88 -28.06 10.52
N ALA A 72 -3.04 -27.88 11.18
CA ALA A 72 -3.88 -26.71 11.00
C ALA A 72 -3.13 -25.41 11.34
N VAL A 73 -2.30 -25.43 12.40
CA VAL A 73 -1.43 -24.29 12.75
C VAL A 73 -0.41 -24.02 11.66
N SER A 74 0.28 -25.04 11.17
CA SER A 74 1.31 -24.90 10.14
C SER A 74 0.73 -24.29 8.85
N LYS A 75 -0.43 -24.79 8.39
CA LYS A 75 -1.15 -24.25 7.22
C LYS A 75 -1.55 -22.78 7.41
N ALA A 76 -1.99 -22.42 8.60
CA ALA A 76 -2.37 -21.04 8.90
C ALA A 76 -1.15 -20.10 8.91
N VAL A 77 -0.01 -20.52 9.45
CA VAL A 77 1.25 -19.77 9.40
C VAL A 77 1.72 -19.58 7.95
N GLU A 78 1.65 -20.63 7.12
CA GLU A 78 1.98 -20.54 5.70
C GLU A 78 1.06 -19.54 4.98
N ALA A 79 -0.26 -19.67 5.13
CA ALA A 79 -1.24 -18.78 4.54
C ALA A 79 -1.02 -17.31 4.94
N GLY A 80 -0.75 -17.06 6.22
CA GLY A 80 -0.50 -15.73 6.72
C GLY A 80 0.85 -15.14 6.29
N SER A 81 1.88 -15.99 6.09
CA SER A 81 3.23 -15.54 5.71
C SER A 81 3.38 -15.23 4.22
N ALA A 82 2.43 -15.63 3.37
CA ALA A 82 2.55 -15.56 1.92
C ALA A 82 2.27 -14.15 1.38
N ILE A 83 3.13 -13.19 1.73
CA ILE A 83 3.16 -11.86 1.13
C ILE A 83 4.52 -11.18 1.36
N GLU A 84 5.04 -10.53 0.32
CA GLU A 84 6.24 -9.71 0.41
C GLU A 84 5.90 -8.33 1.03
N SER A 85 6.73 -7.85 1.97
CA SER A 85 6.44 -6.63 2.74
C SER A 85 6.34 -5.35 1.90
N GLY A 86 7.12 -5.27 0.81
CA GLY A 86 7.04 -4.15 -0.14
C GLY A 86 5.74 -4.18 -0.95
N GLN A 87 5.22 -5.37 -1.24
CA GLN A 87 3.93 -5.55 -1.91
C GLN A 87 2.75 -5.04 -1.06
N ILE A 88 2.77 -5.28 0.27
CA ILE A 88 1.74 -4.72 1.16
C ILE A 88 1.73 -3.20 1.05
N MET A 89 2.91 -2.58 1.15
CA MET A 89 3.05 -1.13 1.12
C MET A 89 2.54 -0.53 -0.21
N GLN A 90 3.00 -1.08 -1.34
CA GLN A 90 2.60 -0.62 -2.65
C GLN A 90 1.13 -0.94 -2.93
N GLY A 91 0.67 -2.09 -2.44
CA GLY A 91 -0.71 -2.53 -2.58
C GLY A 91 -1.72 -1.66 -1.84
N VAL A 92 -1.38 -1.13 -0.67
CA VAL A 92 -2.19 -0.13 0.05
C VAL A 92 -2.44 1.10 -0.82
N ILE A 93 -1.38 1.65 -1.46
CA ILE A 93 -1.49 2.82 -2.33
C ILE A 93 -2.28 2.47 -3.61
N ALA A 94 -1.97 1.32 -4.22
CA ALA A 94 -2.61 0.87 -5.45
C ALA A 94 -4.11 0.62 -5.26
N TYR A 95 -4.50 -0.12 -4.21
CA TYR A 95 -5.91 -0.37 -3.92
C TYR A 95 -6.63 0.92 -3.50
N GLY A 96 -5.99 1.77 -2.69
CA GLY A 96 -6.51 3.09 -2.36
C GLY A 96 -6.76 3.96 -3.60
N ALA A 97 -5.92 3.87 -4.63
CA ALA A 97 -6.15 4.58 -5.89
C ALA A 97 -7.41 4.06 -6.61
N ILE A 98 -7.65 2.74 -6.63
CA ILE A 98 -8.87 2.16 -7.18
C ILE A 98 -10.10 2.65 -6.41
N VAL A 99 -10.03 2.70 -5.07
CA VAL A 99 -11.11 3.24 -4.22
C VAL A 99 -11.39 4.72 -4.53
N ALA A 100 -10.34 5.53 -4.74
CA ALA A 100 -10.50 6.95 -5.08
C ALA A 100 -11.14 7.16 -6.45
N LEU A 101 -10.90 6.28 -7.42
CA LEU A 101 -11.51 6.33 -8.76
C LEU A 101 -13.02 6.08 -8.75
N GLU A 102 -13.57 5.53 -7.68
CA GLU A 102 -15.02 5.35 -7.51
C GLU A 102 -15.73 6.64 -7.06
N ASP A 103 -14.99 7.72 -6.79
CA ASP A 103 -15.57 9.04 -6.53
C ASP A 103 -15.73 9.83 -7.82
N SER A 104 -16.96 9.93 -8.30
CA SER A 104 -17.29 10.62 -9.57
C SER A 104 -17.03 12.13 -9.51
N ALA A 105 -17.19 12.77 -8.35
CA ALA A 105 -16.94 14.20 -8.18
C ALA A 105 -15.43 14.49 -8.28
N PHE A 106 -14.60 13.64 -7.70
CA PHE A 106 -13.15 13.71 -7.82
C PHE A 106 -12.69 13.49 -9.28
N VAL A 107 -13.19 12.45 -9.95
CA VAL A 107 -12.87 12.17 -11.37
C VAL A 107 -13.25 13.36 -12.26
N ALA A 108 -14.43 13.95 -12.04
CA ALA A 108 -14.86 15.15 -12.76
C ALA A 108 -13.97 16.36 -12.45
N GLY A 109 -13.56 16.53 -11.18
CA GLY A 109 -12.64 17.59 -10.74
C GLY A 109 -11.29 17.54 -11.45
N VAL A 110 -10.68 16.33 -11.54
CA VAL A 110 -9.42 16.12 -12.27
C VAL A 110 -9.56 16.47 -13.74
N ARG A 111 -10.61 16.00 -14.40
CA ARG A 111 -10.89 16.29 -15.83
C ARG A 111 -11.12 17.77 -16.11
N ALA A 112 -11.76 18.48 -15.19
CA ALA A 112 -12.00 19.92 -15.33
C ALA A 112 -10.72 20.74 -15.18
N GLN A 113 -9.75 20.28 -14.40
CA GLN A 113 -8.49 20.99 -14.14
C GLN A 113 -7.48 20.85 -15.28
N ALA A 114 -7.56 19.81 -16.11
CA ALA A 114 -6.59 19.53 -17.16
C ALA A 114 -7.27 19.00 -18.44
N VAL A 115 -7.77 19.91 -19.25
CA VAL A 115 -8.53 19.61 -20.48
C VAL A 115 -7.60 19.22 -21.64
N GLY A 116 -6.50 19.94 -21.81
CA GLY A 116 -5.52 19.71 -22.89
C GLY A 116 -4.43 18.71 -22.50
N GLU A 117 -3.78 18.09 -23.49
CA GLU A 117 -2.71 17.10 -23.27
C GLU A 117 -1.54 17.69 -22.47
N ALA A 118 -1.08 18.89 -22.84
CA ALA A 118 0.00 19.58 -22.13
C ALA A 118 -0.35 19.86 -20.65
N GLN A 119 -1.60 20.27 -20.38
CA GLN A 119 -2.08 20.50 -19.02
C GLN A 119 -2.12 19.20 -18.21
N ARG A 120 -2.52 18.08 -18.83
CA ARG A 120 -2.52 16.76 -18.18
C ARG A 120 -1.11 16.31 -17.82
N ALA A 121 -0.14 16.48 -18.73
CA ALA A 121 1.25 16.18 -18.47
C ALA A 121 1.82 17.03 -17.32
N GLN A 122 1.60 18.35 -17.38
CA GLN A 122 2.07 19.28 -16.35
C GLN A 122 1.46 18.99 -14.97
N LEU A 123 0.16 18.68 -14.91
CA LEU A 123 -0.48 18.31 -13.64
C LEU A 123 0.09 17.00 -13.10
N ALA A 124 0.30 15.99 -13.96
CA ALA A 124 0.91 14.73 -13.56
C ALA A 124 2.34 14.91 -13.00
N GLU A 125 3.17 15.74 -13.64
CA GLU A 125 4.50 16.11 -13.13
C GLU A 125 4.42 16.79 -11.76
N SER A 126 3.48 17.73 -11.61
CA SER A 126 3.23 18.40 -10.32
C SER A 126 2.85 17.42 -9.21
N LEU A 127 2.00 16.43 -9.52
CA LEU A 127 1.60 15.39 -8.58
C LEU A 127 2.74 14.43 -8.24
N ALA A 128 3.62 14.14 -9.20
CA ALA A 128 4.81 13.34 -8.96
C ALA A 128 5.82 14.04 -8.06
N ALA A 129 6.04 15.32 -8.30
CA ALA A 129 6.95 16.15 -7.50
C ALA A 129 6.42 16.35 -6.06
N ASN A 130 5.12 16.56 -5.91
CA ASN A 130 4.47 16.69 -4.62
C ASN A 130 3.04 16.10 -4.66
N PRO A 131 2.83 14.87 -4.19
CA PRO A 131 1.51 14.24 -4.17
C PRO A 131 0.42 15.06 -3.43
N TYR A 132 0.80 15.91 -2.48
CA TYR A 132 -0.15 16.76 -1.74
C TYR A 132 -0.86 17.80 -2.63
N ASN A 133 -0.31 18.12 -3.82
CA ASN A 133 -0.97 18.99 -4.78
C ASN A 133 -2.33 18.44 -5.23
N VAL A 134 -2.58 17.14 -5.10
CA VAL A 134 -3.88 16.51 -5.40
C VAL A 134 -5.01 17.07 -4.54
N LEU A 135 -4.72 17.54 -3.32
CA LEU A 135 -5.72 18.06 -2.39
C LEU A 135 -6.32 19.40 -2.83
N ALA A 136 -5.70 20.09 -3.79
CA ALA A 136 -6.27 21.28 -4.42
C ALA A 136 -7.31 20.96 -5.50
N ILE A 137 -7.46 19.70 -5.89
CA ILE A 137 -8.43 19.27 -6.91
C ILE A 137 -9.80 19.10 -6.24
N ARG A 138 -10.84 19.63 -6.89
CA ARG A 138 -12.21 19.47 -6.40
C ARG A 138 -12.59 17.99 -6.27
N GLY A 139 -13.19 17.60 -5.15
CA GLY A 139 -13.61 16.22 -4.84
C GLY A 139 -12.48 15.35 -4.24
N SER A 140 -11.25 15.88 -4.14
CA SER A 140 -10.14 15.12 -3.56
C SER A 140 -10.32 14.82 -2.07
N GLY A 141 -10.99 15.71 -1.33
CA GLY A 141 -11.26 15.53 0.09
C GLY A 141 -12.18 14.32 0.34
N GLU A 142 -13.26 14.22 -0.41
CA GLU A 142 -14.22 13.12 -0.35
C GLU A 142 -13.57 11.81 -0.77
N ALA A 143 -12.80 11.82 -1.87
CA ALA A 143 -12.03 10.66 -2.31
C ALA A 143 -11.01 10.21 -1.26
N ALA A 144 -10.26 11.15 -0.66
CA ALA A 144 -9.28 10.85 0.40
C ALA A 144 -9.96 10.30 1.66
N SER A 145 -11.09 10.88 2.07
CA SER A 145 -11.89 10.39 3.18
C SER A 145 -12.34 8.95 2.95
N ARG A 146 -12.87 8.65 1.76
CA ARG A 146 -13.30 7.29 1.38
C ARG A 146 -12.13 6.30 1.43
N VAL A 147 -10.97 6.68 0.87
CA VAL A 147 -9.74 5.84 0.91
C VAL A 147 -9.33 5.58 2.35
N ALA A 148 -9.28 6.61 3.19
CA ALA A 148 -8.92 6.48 4.61
C ALA A 148 -9.84 5.50 5.35
N LEU A 149 -11.15 5.62 5.17
CA LEU A 149 -12.13 4.74 5.81
C LEU A 149 -12.02 3.29 5.34
N VAL A 150 -11.89 3.05 4.03
CA VAL A 150 -11.77 1.70 3.47
C VAL A 150 -10.49 1.00 3.96
N LEU A 151 -9.36 1.69 3.92
CA LEU A 151 -8.09 1.14 4.43
C LEU A 151 -8.13 0.89 5.94
N SER A 152 -8.76 1.79 6.71
CA SER A 152 -8.93 1.61 8.15
C SER A 152 -9.76 0.38 8.46
N GLU A 153 -10.85 0.18 7.74
CA GLU A 153 -11.72 -1.00 7.91
C GLU A 153 -10.98 -2.31 7.57
N ASP A 154 -10.20 -2.34 6.46
CA ASP A 154 -9.37 -3.48 6.10
C ASP A 154 -8.34 -3.81 7.20
N GLY A 155 -7.66 -2.78 7.70
CA GLY A 155 -6.68 -2.94 8.77
C GLY A 155 -7.31 -3.39 10.09
N GLN A 156 -8.49 -2.86 10.43
CA GLN A 156 -9.23 -3.24 11.64
C GLN A 156 -9.73 -4.69 11.56
N GLN A 157 -10.26 -5.10 10.41
CA GLN A 157 -10.70 -6.48 10.17
C GLN A 157 -9.53 -7.47 10.38
N LEU A 158 -8.37 -7.17 9.81
CA LEU A 158 -7.18 -8.02 9.96
C LEU A 158 -6.67 -8.02 11.41
N TYR A 159 -6.70 -6.86 12.08
CA TYR A 159 -6.30 -6.73 13.47
C TYR A 159 -7.21 -7.54 14.40
N ASP A 160 -8.52 -7.45 14.22
CA ASP A 160 -9.51 -8.16 15.08
C ASP A 160 -9.44 -9.67 14.86
N ALA A 161 -9.30 -10.12 13.62
CA ALA A 161 -9.05 -11.53 13.31
C ALA A 161 -7.74 -12.02 13.97
N GLY A 162 -6.67 -11.22 13.89
CA GLY A 162 -5.40 -11.52 14.54
C GLY A 162 -5.50 -11.58 16.07
N LYS A 163 -6.30 -10.70 16.67
CA LYS A 163 -6.58 -10.72 18.11
C LYS A 163 -7.30 -12.00 18.53
N ALA A 164 -8.26 -12.46 17.74
CA ALA A 164 -8.94 -13.73 18.00
C ALA A 164 -7.99 -14.93 17.88
N VAL A 165 -7.13 -14.94 16.86
CA VAL A 165 -6.08 -15.97 16.69
C VAL A 165 -5.09 -15.93 17.86
N LYS A 166 -4.62 -14.75 18.27
CA LYS A 166 -3.74 -14.61 19.43
C LYS A 166 -4.40 -15.12 20.72
N GLN A 167 -5.69 -14.85 20.92
CA GLN A 167 -6.42 -15.36 22.07
C GLN A 167 -6.45 -16.89 22.08
N SER A 168 -6.66 -17.51 20.92
CA SER A 168 -6.69 -18.97 20.83
C SER A 168 -5.35 -19.62 21.22
N ALA A 169 -4.22 -18.91 21.08
CA ALA A 169 -2.92 -19.41 21.56
C ALA A 169 -2.91 -19.68 23.08
N TYR A 170 -3.66 -18.91 23.84
CA TYR A 170 -3.83 -19.14 25.28
C TYR A 170 -4.87 -20.22 25.59
N ASP A 171 -5.96 -20.24 24.82
CA ASP A 171 -7.07 -21.17 25.05
C ASP A 171 -6.66 -22.63 24.80
N VAL A 172 -5.84 -22.87 23.76
CA VAL A 172 -5.39 -24.24 23.41
C VAL A 172 -4.28 -24.79 24.33
N GLN A 173 -3.67 -23.97 25.20
CA GLN A 173 -2.57 -24.43 26.09
C GLN A 173 -3.01 -25.56 27.03
N LYS A 174 -4.30 -25.77 27.25
CA LYS A 174 -4.81 -26.91 28.03
C LYS A 174 -4.79 -28.22 27.25
N GLN A 175 -4.72 -28.15 25.91
CA GLN A 175 -4.77 -29.30 25.02
C GLN A 175 -3.36 -29.92 24.85
N ALA A 176 -3.27 -31.26 24.84
CA ALA A 176 -2.00 -31.94 24.76
C ALA A 176 -1.25 -31.68 23.45
N TRP A 177 -1.96 -31.65 22.32
CA TRP A 177 -1.37 -31.46 21.01
C TRP A 177 -0.68 -30.08 20.87
N SER A 178 -1.22 -29.04 21.50
CA SER A 178 -0.68 -27.67 21.37
C SER A 178 0.68 -27.50 22.04
N LYS A 179 0.99 -28.38 23.03
CA LYS A 179 2.25 -28.37 23.79
C LYS A 179 3.36 -29.18 23.12
N VAL A 180 3.01 -29.93 22.09
CA VAL A 180 4.00 -30.67 21.29
C VAL A 180 4.90 -29.69 20.57
N GLU A 181 6.20 -29.99 20.57
CA GLU A 181 7.18 -29.19 19.82
C GLU A 181 6.92 -29.31 18.32
N VAL A 182 6.95 -28.18 17.63
CA VAL A 182 6.75 -28.11 16.17
C VAL A 182 7.83 -28.95 15.49
N ALA A 183 7.41 -29.92 14.70
CA ALA A 183 8.31 -30.71 13.89
C ALA A 183 9.06 -29.84 12.89
N ASN A 184 10.36 -30.06 12.71
CA ASN A 184 11.18 -29.32 11.76
C ASN A 184 11.07 -27.79 11.88
N ARG A 185 11.29 -27.24 13.06
CA ARG A 185 11.23 -25.78 13.33
C ARG A 185 12.06 -24.95 12.36
N THR A 186 13.25 -25.43 11.99
CA THR A 186 14.12 -24.76 11.02
C THR A 186 13.47 -24.71 9.64
N GLY A 187 12.88 -25.82 9.19
CA GLY A 187 12.16 -25.88 7.90
C GLY A 187 10.92 -24.97 7.90
N ARG A 188 10.14 -24.95 8.99
CA ARG A 188 9.00 -24.02 9.14
C ARG A 188 9.44 -22.56 9.01
N LEU A 189 10.51 -22.14 9.69
CA LEU A 189 11.05 -20.78 9.59
C LEU A 189 11.56 -20.48 8.18
N ALA A 190 12.27 -21.43 7.56
CA ALA A 190 12.75 -21.28 6.18
C ALA A 190 11.58 -21.12 5.20
N ASN A 191 10.51 -21.90 5.36
CA ASN A 191 9.30 -21.82 4.55
C ASN A 191 8.61 -20.46 4.71
N ALA A 192 8.38 -19.99 5.94
CA ALA A 192 7.79 -18.68 6.21
C ALA A 192 8.63 -17.54 5.58
N LYS A 193 9.96 -17.61 5.68
CA LYS A 193 10.87 -16.64 5.03
C LYS A 193 10.76 -16.68 3.50
N SER A 194 10.71 -17.88 2.92
CA SER A 194 10.57 -18.06 1.47
C SER A 194 9.24 -17.49 0.97
N LEU A 195 8.13 -17.86 1.59
CA LEU A 195 6.80 -17.35 1.23
C LEU A 195 6.69 -15.83 1.34
N SER A 196 7.34 -15.23 2.34
CA SER A 196 7.37 -13.77 2.53
C SER A 196 8.38 -13.03 1.67
N ALA A 197 9.10 -13.71 0.78
CA ALA A 197 10.04 -13.11 -0.17
C ALA A 197 9.54 -13.16 -1.62
N ILE A 198 8.49 -13.93 -1.90
CA ILE A 198 7.95 -14.10 -3.25
C ILE A 198 6.93 -13.01 -3.52
N PHE A 199 7.06 -12.34 -4.67
CA PHE A 199 6.00 -11.48 -5.19
C PHE A 199 4.81 -12.35 -5.57
N PHE A 200 3.66 -12.00 -5.03
CA PHE A 200 2.41 -12.69 -5.29
C PHE A 200 1.74 -12.07 -6.51
N ASP A 201 1.53 -12.86 -7.56
CA ASP A 201 0.74 -12.46 -8.71
C ASP A 201 -0.74 -12.62 -8.39
N SER A 202 -1.50 -11.54 -8.56
CA SER A 202 -2.93 -11.56 -8.32
C SER A 202 -3.68 -12.07 -9.55
N SER A 203 -4.67 -12.93 -9.32
CA SER A 203 -5.64 -13.31 -10.35
C SER A 203 -6.80 -12.32 -10.50
N LEU A 204 -6.85 -11.28 -9.65
CA LEU A 204 -7.91 -10.27 -9.69
C LEU A 204 -7.68 -9.29 -10.83
N SER A 205 -8.70 -9.10 -11.66
CA SER A 205 -8.69 -8.08 -12.72
C SER A 205 -8.95 -6.68 -12.16
N GLU A 206 -8.67 -5.64 -12.96
CA GLU A 206 -9.07 -4.27 -12.61
C GLU A 206 -10.58 -4.17 -12.38
N ALA A 207 -11.39 -4.87 -13.19
CA ALA A 207 -12.84 -4.90 -13.05
C ALA A 207 -13.29 -5.50 -11.71
N ASP A 208 -12.66 -6.61 -11.28
CA ASP A 208 -12.97 -7.23 -9.98
C ASP A 208 -12.62 -6.28 -8.83
N LEU A 209 -11.47 -5.63 -8.89
CA LEU A 209 -11.02 -4.67 -7.87
C LEU A 209 -11.90 -3.44 -7.81
N ARG A 210 -12.35 -2.91 -8.96
CA ARG A 210 -13.31 -1.80 -9.02
C ARG A 210 -14.66 -2.20 -8.47
N ALA A 211 -15.18 -3.38 -8.84
CA ALA A 211 -16.44 -3.90 -8.32
C ALA A 211 -16.38 -4.05 -6.79
N HIS A 212 -15.26 -4.57 -6.27
CA HIS A 212 -15.03 -4.67 -4.84
C HIS A 212 -15.00 -3.27 -4.18
N ALA A 213 -14.26 -2.31 -4.73
CA ALA A 213 -14.16 -0.94 -4.21
C ALA A 213 -15.52 -0.20 -4.25
N ALA A 214 -16.27 -0.35 -5.34
CA ALA A 214 -17.61 0.23 -5.50
C ALA A 214 -18.63 -0.34 -4.50
N GLY A 215 -18.47 -1.61 -4.13
CA GLY A 215 -19.32 -2.30 -3.13
C GLY A 215 -19.05 -1.87 -1.68
N ARG A 216 -17.91 -1.24 -1.39
CA ARG A 216 -17.53 -0.85 -0.02
C ARG A 216 -18.41 0.28 0.50
N ARG A 217 -18.91 0.09 1.71
CA ARG A 217 -19.67 1.08 2.48
C ARG A 217 -19.07 1.19 3.88
N PRO A 218 -17.86 1.79 4.00
CA PRO A 218 -17.19 1.85 5.28
C PRO A 218 -18.04 2.60 6.30
N ALA A 219 -18.02 2.10 7.53
CA ALA A 219 -18.69 2.76 8.64
C ALA A 219 -17.90 3.99 9.10
N GLY A 220 -18.60 4.99 9.62
CA GLY A 220 -18.00 6.19 10.19
C GLY A 220 -18.40 7.48 9.47
N GLY A 221 -18.08 8.60 10.12
CA GLY A 221 -18.22 9.94 9.51
C GLY A 221 -17.07 10.26 8.57
N PRO A 222 -17.18 11.33 7.77
CA PRO A 222 -16.11 11.79 6.90
C PRO A 222 -14.81 12.02 7.67
N VAL A 223 -13.71 11.60 7.09
CA VAL A 223 -12.36 11.88 7.58
C VAL A 223 -11.91 13.21 7.01
N GLU A 224 -11.48 14.12 7.88
CA GLU A 224 -10.98 15.43 7.49
C GLU A 224 -9.44 15.45 7.43
N ALA A 225 -8.90 16.44 6.70
CA ALA A 225 -7.46 16.68 6.67
C ALA A 225 -6.92 17.02 8.08
N PRO A 226 -5.65 16.69 8.37
CA PRO A 226 -4.63 16.21 7.46
C PRO A 226 -4.73 14.71 7.17
N TYR A 227 -4.63 14.34 5.89
CA TYR A 227 -4.61 12.94 5.47
C TYR A 227 -3.20 12.34 5.57
N SER A 228 -3.12 11.02 5.76
CA SER A 228 -1.86 10.29 5.75
C SER A 228 -1.17 10.37 4.39
N GLN A 229 0.14 10.16 4.38
CA GLN A 229 0.94 10.13 3.15
C GLN A 229 0.44 9.04 2.18
N SER A 230 0.08 7.86 2.68
CA SER A 230 -0.45 6.77 1.83
C SER A 230 -1.78 7.14 1.19
N VAL A 231 -2.71 7.75 1.93
CA VAL A 231 -3.99 8.21 1.41
C VAL A 231 -3.79 9.26 0.32
N VAL A 232 -2.95 10.28 0.57
CA VAL A 232 -2.67 11.33 -0.42
C VAL A 232 -2.05 10.74 -1.68
N ARG A 233 -1.11 9.80 -1.55
CA ARG A 233 -0.49 9.10 -2.68
C ARG A 233 -1.48 8.26 -3.46
N SER A 234 -2.41 7.58 -2.79
CA SER A 234 -3.50 6.85 -3.44
C SER A 234 -4.34 7.77 -4.32
N VAL A 235 -4.76 8.91 -3.79
CA VAL A 235 -5.56 9.90 -4.55
C VAL A 235 -4.73 10.50 -5.70
N ALA A 236 -3.42 10.73 -5.51
CA ALA A 236 -2.54 11.23 -6.57
C ALA A 236 -2.37 10.22 -7.71
N VAL A 237 -2.20 8.92 -7.41
CA VAL A 237 -2.16 7.85 -8.43
C VAL A 237 -3.49 7.78 -9.18
N ALA A 238 -4.62 7.89 -8.48
CA ALA A 238 -5.95 7.94 -9.11
C ALA A 238 -6.09 9.15 -10.05
N ALA A 239 -5.63 10.34 -9.62
CA ALA A 239 -5.61 11.51 -10.49
C ALA A 239 -4.77 11.27 -11.75
N MET A 240 -3.58 10.69 -11.62
CA MET A 240 -2.72 10.34 -12.75
C MET A 240 -3.41 9.34 -13.70
N ALA A 241 -4.20 8.40 -13.18
CA ALA A 241 -4.98 7.48 -14.01
C ALA A 241 -6.05 8.22 -14.82
N VAL A 242 -6.77 9.17 -14.21
CA VAL A 242 -7.76 10.02 -14.88
C VAL A 242 -7.13 10.90 -15.96
N LEU A 243 -5.88 11.35 -15.74
CA LEU A 243 -5.10 12.14 -16.70
C LEU A 243 -4.54 11.30 -17.86
N GLY A 244 -4.68 9.94 -17.82
CA GLY A 244 -4.09 9.03 -18.79
C GLY A 244 -2.57 8.84 -18.61
N GLN A 245 -2.03 9.15 -17.42
CA GLN A 245 -0.60 9.12 -17.11
C GLN A 245 -0.19 7.95 -16.20
N ALA A 246 -1.12 7.06 -15.83
CA ALA A 246 -0.88 5.90 -14.97
C ALA A 246 -0.87 4.55 -15.73
N GLY A 247 -1.04 4.54 -17.04
CA GLY A 247 -1.11 3.31 -17.84
C GLY A 247 0.24 2.65 -18.14
N SER A 248 1.36 3.28 -17.80
CA SER A 248 2.70 2.73 -18.00
C SER A 248 3.59 2.97 -16.79
N LEU A 249 4.20 1.90 -16.29
CA LEU A 249 5.19 1.96 -15.19
C LEU A 249 6.57 2.48 -15.59
N ARG A 250 6.81 2.65 -16.88
CA ARG A 250 8.03 3.37 -17.34
C ARG A 250 7.96 4.86 -17.04
N ASN A 251 6.81 5.32 -16.56
CA ASN A 251 6.67 6.67 -16.05
C ASN A 251 7.30 6.72 -14.64
N GLU A 252 8.48 7.31 -14.51
CA GLU A 252 9.19 7.51 -13.24
C GLU A 252 8.32 8.24 -12.21
N ASN A 253 7.42 9.08 -12.67
CA ASN A 253 6.47 9.83 -11.87
C ASN A 253 5.56 8.91 -11.04
N ILE A 254 5.02 7.84 -11.64
CA ILE A 254 4.20 6.86 -10.93
C ILE A 254 5.02 6.09 -9.89
N SER A 255 6.23 5.66 -10.26
CA SER A 255 7.10 4.92 -9.35
C SER A 255 7.43 5.71 -8.09
N ALA A 256 7.67 7.01 -8.20
CA ALA A 256 7.93 7.89 -7.05
C ALA A 256 6.71 8.03 -6.13
N VAL A 257 5.50 8.14 -6.70
CA VAL A 257 4.26 8.28 -5.92
C VAL A 257 3.89 6.98 -5.20
N MET A 258 4.26 5.82 -5.75
CA MET A 258 3.96 4.50 -5.17
C MET A 258 4.84 4.14 -3.94
N GLN A 259 5.63 5.06 -3.40
CA GLN A 259 6.53 4.83 -2.27
C GLN A 259 6.07 5.57 -1.01
N ASP A 260 5.83 4.84 0.07
CA ASP A 260 5.64 5.42 1.42
C ASP A 260 6.65 4.78 2.39
N PRO A 261 7.74 5.49 2.74
CA PRO A 261 8.81 4.94 3.58
C PRO A 261 8.34 4.58 4.99
N ASN A 262 7.31 5.23 5.52
CA ASN A 262 6.78 4.95 6.85
C ASN A 262 6.09 3.59 6.89
N ILE A 263 5.26 3.31 5.89
CA ILE A 263 4.56 2.03 5.78
C ILE A 263 5.52 0.91 5.37
N ALA A 264 6.49 1.21 4.51
CA ALA A 264 7.58 0.27 4.19
C ALA A 264 8.36 -0.15 5.44
N SER A 265 8.65 0.79 6.34
CA SER A 265 9.31 0.50 7.61
C SER A 265 8.43 -0.35 8.52
N CYS A 266 7.14 -0.02 8.65
CA CYS A 266 6.16 -0.80 9.42
C CYS A 266 6.10 -2.25 8.93
N ALA A 267 5.89 -2.49 7.65
CA ALA A 267 5.78 -3.82 7.07
C ALA A 267 7.09 -4.64 7.21
N ARG A 268 8.27 -4.00 7.08
CA ARG A 268 9.56 -4.67 7.33
C ARG A 268 9.71 -5.09 8.79
N MET A 269 9.31 -4.24 9.74
CA MET A 269 9.35 -4.58 11.17
C MET A 269 8.40 -5.73 11.50
N THR A 270 7.21 -5.74 10.94
CA THR A 270 6.26 -6.86 11.07
C THR A 270 6.88 -8.18 10.60
N LYS A 271 7.51 -8.20 9.43
CA LYS A 271 8.22 -9.37 8.91
C LYS A 271 9.39 -9.80 9.82
N LEU A 272 10.16 -8.84 10.32
CA LEU A 272 11.27 -9.13 11.24
C LEU A 272 10.76 -9.76 12.54
N ASN A 273 9.74 -9.17 13.16
CA ASN A 273 9.13 -9.68 14.38
C ASN A 273 8.55 -11.08 14.18
N THR A 274 7.87 -11.33 13.06
CA THR A 274 7.39 -12.66 12.68
C THR A 274 8.53 -13.68 12.63
N ASN A 275 9.61 -13.36 11.93
CA ASN A 275 10.76 -14.24 11.81
C ASN A 275 11.44 -14.52 13.16
N GLN A 276 11.57 -13.51 14.02
CA GLN A 276 12.13 -13.67 15.36
C GLN A 276 11.23 -14.52 16.24
N CYS A 277 9.92 -14.27 16.22
CA CYS A 277 8.95 -15.06 16.97
C CYS A 277 9.01 -16.54 16.55
N LEU A 278 8.91 -16.84 15.25
CA LEU A 278 8.98 -18.18 14.73
C LEU A 278 10.36 -18.86 14.98
N ALA A 279 11.45 -18.11 15.07
CA ALA A 279 12.78 -18.68 15.36
C ALA A 279 12.87 -19.24 16.77
N VAL A 280 12.21 -18.61 17.74
CA VAL A 280 12.30 -18.99 19.16
C VAL A 280 11.14 -19.87 19.60
N SER A 281 10.00 -19.80 18.96
CA SER A 281 8.82 -20.61 19.32
C SER A 281 9.11 -22.10 19.20
N LYS A 282 8.63 -22.87 20.17
CA LYS A 282 8.82 -24.34 20.25
C LYS A 282 7.52 -25.11 20.10
N PRO A 283 6.53 -24.99 21.02
CA PRO A 283 5.26 -25.67 20.87
C PRO A 283 4.32 -24.94 19.91
N TYR A 284 3.32 -25.66 19.41
CA TYR A 284 2.37 -25.13 18.43
C TYR A 284 1.58 -23.91 18.92
N TYR A 285 1.27 -23.81 20.23
CA TYR A 285 0.55 -22.63 20.73
C TYR A 285 1.39 -21.34 20.61
N GLU A 286 2.73 -21.42 20.62
CA GLU A 286 3.58 -20.25 20.37
C GLU A 286 3.56 -19.83 18.90
N ASP A 287 3.43 -20.78 17.96
CA ASP A 287 3.24 -20.46 16.56
C ASP A 287 1.90 -19.76 16.30
N ILE A 288 0.83 -20.18 16.99
CA ILE A 288 -0.47 -19.50 16.94
C ILE A 288 -0.31 -18.06 17.46
N PHE A 289 0.46 -17.86 18.53
CA PHE A 289 0.75 -16.52 19.03
C PHE A 289 1.52 -15.68 18.01
N CYS A 290 2.57 -16.22 17.38
CA CYS A 290 3.35 -15.53 16.35
C CYS A 290 2.46 -15.14 15.15
N LEU A 291 1.58 -16.04 14.72
CA LEU A 291 0.60 -15.78 13.65
C LEU A 291 -0.34 -14.63 14.01
N GLY A 292 -1.04 -14.73 15.15
CA GLY A 292 -2.00 -13.72 15.58
C GLY A 292 -1.36 -12.36 15.83
N GLN A 293 -0.25 -12.33 16.60
CA GLN A 293 0.41 -11.08 16.98
C GLN A 293 1.13 -10.42 15.80
N HIS A 294 2.06 -11.16 15.15
CA HIS A 294 2.99 -10.50 14.23
C HIS A 294 2.53 -10.55 12.79
N ILE A 295 1.94 -11.65 12.33
CA ILE A 295 1.47 -11.74 10.94
C ILE A 295 0.19 -10.93 10.76
N MET A 296 -0.77 -11.03 11.69
CA MET A 296 -2.10 -10.44 11.52
C MET A 296 -2.24 -9.08 12.21
N MET A 297 -2.10 -9.01 13.54
CA MET A 297 -2.31 -7.75 14.28
C MET A 297 -1.33 -6.66 13.87
N ASP A 298 -0.02 -6.95 13.78
CA ASP A 298 0.98 -5.94 13.42
C ASP A 298 0.80 -5.49 11.96
N SER A 299 0.44 -6.39 11.03
CA SER A 299 0.09 -6.01 9.65
C SER A 299 -1.17 -5.15 9.60
N GLY A 300 -2.22 -5.51 10.36
CA GLY A 300 -3.45 -4.72 10.48
C GLY A 300 -3.16 -3.30 10.98
N ARG A 301 -2.30 -3.15 11.98
CA ARG A 301 -1.83 -1.84 12.47
C ARG A 301 -1.10 -1.04 11.41
N CYS A 302 -0.26 -1.67 10.59
CA CYS A 302 0.42 -0.98 9.49
C CYS A 302 -0.59 -0.41 8.48
N VAL A 303 -1.67 -1.15 8.18
CA VAL A 303 -2.73 -0.70 7.27
C VAL A 303 -3.56 0.43 7.91
N ILE A 304 -3.93 0.31 9.20
CA ILE A 304 -4.62 1.39 9.94
C ILE A 304 -3.75 2.66 9.96
N LYS A 305 -2.45 2.52 10.22
CA LYS A 305 -1.50 3.63 10.16
C LYS A 305 -1.43 4.26 8.77
N ALA A 306 -1.46 3.43 7.72
CA ALA A 306 -1.50 3.92 6.33
C ALA A 306 -2.78 4.71 6.04
N SER A 307 -3.92 4.35 6.64
CA SER A 307 -5.17 5.09 6.52
C SER A 307 -5.16 6.46 7.24
N GLY A 308 -4.21 6.68 8.14
CA GLY A 308 -4.16 7.87 9.00
C GLY A 308 -5.12 7.81 10.19
N GLN A 309 -5.80 6.69 10.39
CA GLN A 309 -6.71 6.52 11.51
C GLN A 309 -5.98 6.07 12.77
N LYS A 310 -6.64 6.24 13.91
CA LYS A 310 -6.07 5.89 15.21
C LYS A 310 -5.90 4.38 15.33
N GLU A 311 -4.67 3.96 15.67
CA GLU A 311 -4.39 2.55 15.94
C GLU A 311 -5.18 2.03 17.16
N PRO A 312 -5.64 0.76 17.14
CA PRO A 312 -6.28 0.13 18.27
C PRO A 312 -5.37 0.15 19.50
N TYR A 313 -5.93 0.52 20.64
CA TYR A 313 -5.20 0.45 21.90
C TYR A 313 -5.13 -1.01 22.39
N GLU A 314 -3.93 -1.51 22.55
CA GLU A 314 -3.67 -2.78 23.24
C GLU A 314 -2.97 -2.46 24.55
N PRO A 315 -3.54 -2.82 25.71
CA PRO A 315 -2.90 -2.60 27.01
C PRO A 315 -1.54 -3.31 27.02
N ARG A 316 -0.47 -2.59 27.29
CA ARG A 316 0.82 -3.22 27.52
C ARG A 316 0.71 -4.10 28.76
N PHE A 317 1.16 -5.34 28.66
CA PHE A 317 1.36 -6.18 29.83
C PHE A 317 2.43 -5.51 30.71
N ILE A 318 2.00 -4.96 31.83
CA ILE A 318 2.90 -4.49 32.88
C ILE A 318 3.05 -5.67 33.82
N PRO A 319 4.23 -6.32 33.88
CA PRO A 319 4.46 -7.39 34.84
C PRO A 319 4.24 -6.84 36.24
N THR A 320 3.25 -7.37 36.96
CA THR A 320 3.18 -7.12 38.39
C THR A 320 4.45 -7.69 39.01
N VAL A 321 5.31 -6.79 39.51
CA VAL A 321 6.47 -7.21 40.30
C VAL A 321 5.93 -8.02 41.46
N ARG A 322 6.08 -9.35 41.42
CA ARG A 322 5.73 -10.16 42.56
C ARG A 322 6.63 -9.67 43.69
N PRO A 323 6.09 -9.26 44.85
CA PRO A 323 6.94 -8.92 45.98
C PRO A 323 7.88 -10.14 46.23
N ASN A 324 9.17 -9.86 46.30
CA ASN A 324 10.17 -10.89 46.53
C ASN A 324 9.68 -11.77 47.68
N LYS A 325 9.34 -13.03 47.38
CA LYS A 325 9.10 -14.01 48.44
C LYS A 325 10.37 -14.01 49.29
N PRO A 326 10.29 -13.78 50.61
CA PRO A 326 11.46 -13.82 51.48
C PRO A 326 12.20 -15.11 51.17
N ALA A 327 13.53 -15.02 50.99
CA ALA A 327 14.35 -16.20 50.78
C ALA A 327 14.04 -17.22 51.89
N ALA A 328 13.69 -18.43 51.52
CA ALA A 328 13.49 -19.49 52.51
C ALA A 328 14.75 -19.57 53.41
N PRO A 329 14.59 -19.71 54.74
CA PRO A 329 15.73 -19.80 55.63
C PRO A 329 16.71 -20.87 55.12
N ALA A 330 17.98 -20.53 55.06
CA ALA A 330 19.02 -21.46 54.62
C ALA A 330 18.93 -22.74 55.42
N ALA A 331 18.84 -23.90 54.75
CA ALA A 331 18.85 -25.19 55.41
C ALA A 331 20.09 -25.29 56.30
N PRO A 332 19.97 -25.80 57.54
CA PRO A 332 21.11 -25.90 58.45
C PRO A 332 22.22 -26.72 57.80
N ALA A 333 23.44 -26.21 57.90
CA ALA A 333 24.64 -26.86 57.35
C ALA A 333 24.75 -28.30 57.85
N ARG A 334 24.81 -29.27 56.96
CA ARG A 334 25.08 -30.69 57.30
C ARG A 334 26.42 -30.76 58.01
N LYS A 335 26.39 -31.26 59.27
CA LYS A 335 27.58 -31.55 60.00
C LYS A 335 28.48 -32.57 59.24
N PRO A 336 29.79 -32.35 59.17
CA PRO A 336 30.68 -33.29 58.49
C PRO A 336 30.59 -34.69 59.17
N ALA A 337 30.47 -35.74 58.36
CA ALA A 337 30.49 -37.13 58.85
C ALA A 337 31.86 -37.41 59.51
N ALA A 338 31.83 -37.91 60.78
CA ALA A 338 33.00 -38.32 61.50
C ALA A 338 33.69 -39.43 60.73
N LYS A 339 34.98 -39.26 60.41
CA LYS A 339 35.82 -40.30 59.89
C LYS A 339 35.99 -41.39 60.98
N LYS A 340 35.49 -42.58 60.73
CA LYS A 340 35.85 -43.79 61.52
C LYS A 340 37.33 -44.13 61.25
N LYS A 341 38.10 -44.26 62.33
CA LYS A 341 39.41 -44.82 62.30
C LYS A 341 39.36 -46.34 62.04
#